data_2196442256d63f6966e0a470f7366c06
#
_entry.id   2196442256d63f6966e0a470f7366c06
#
_cell.length_a   1.000
_cell.length_b   1.000
_cell.length_c   1.000
_cell.angle_alpha   90.00
_cell.angle_beta   90.00
_cell.angle_gamma   90.00
#
_symmetry.space_group_name_H-M   'P 1'
#
loop_
_entity.id
_entity.type
_entity.pdbx_description
1 polymer ?
#
loop_
_entity_poly.entity_id
_entity_poly.type
_entity_poly.pdbx_seq_one_letter_code
_entity_poly.pdbx_strand_id
1 'polypeptide(L)'
;KQHLHRTARRIGEELPGIQGFISVNKALVTQSSAAIPVVPLYISLLYRVMKQKGLHEGCIEQMCRLFGEKLYGENGAVTDEEGFVRLDDWEMRADVQQEVAALWEQIDSDNVKHLADVDGYWQDFYQMFGFHLAGVDYEQDVDIVVDIPSLVCPQQ
;
A
#
# COMPACT_ATOMS: atom_id res chain seq x y z
N LYS A 1 9.24 -2.27 16.53
CA LYS A 1 8.01 -1.44 16.62
C LYS A 1 8.10 -0.42 17.77
N GLN A 2 8.39 -0.82 19.03
CA GLN A 2 8.48 0.10 20.17
C GLN A 2 9.53 1.21 19.99
N HIS A 3 10.67 0.92 19.37
CA HIS A 3 11.69 1.93 19.09
C HIS A 3 11.20 2.99 18.10
N LEU A 4 10.53 2.57 17.03
CA LEU A 4 9.94 3.48 16.05
C LEU A 4 8.92 4.42 16.71
N HIS A 5 8.00 3.87 17.50
CA HIS A 5 6.98 4.65 18.20
C HIS A 5 7.62 5.69 19.14
N ARG A 6 8.58 5.26 19.97
CA ARG A 6 9.31 6.17 20.86
C ARG A 6 10.05 7.28 20.09
N THR A 7 10.66 6.95 18.95
CA THR A 7 11.37 7.93 18.13
C THR A 7 10.42 8.94 17.49
N ALA A 8 9.29 8.50 16.96
CA ALA A 8 8.29 9.42 16.38
C ALA A 8 7.76 10.42 17.43
N ARG A 9 7.49 9.96 18.65
CA ARG A 9 7.07 10.84 19.75
C ARG A 9 8.17 11.85 20.12
N ARG A 10 9.42 11.39 20.24
CA ARG A 10 10.56 12.26 20.57
C ARG A 10 10.78 13.36 19.52
N ILE A 11 10.57 13.08 18.24
CA ILE A 11 10.65 14.10 17.19
C ILE A 11 9.70 15.25 17.48
N GLY A 12 8.44 14.94 17.82
CA GLY A 12 7.45 15.97 18.16
C GLY A 12 7.75 16.72 19.48
N GLU A 13 8.40 16.05 20.44
CA GLU A 13 8.77 16.65 21.75
C GLU A 13 10.02 17.54 21.64
N GLU A 14 11.02 17.12 20.84
CA GLU A 14 12.32 17.78 20.75
C GLU A 14 12.37 18.89 19.68
N LEU A 15 11.50 18.84 18.66
CA LEU A 15 11.54 19.76 17.52
C LEU A 15 10.23 20.59 17.44
N PRO A 16 10.24 21.85 17.92
CA PRO A 16 9.05 22.70 17.86
C PRO A 16 8.52 22.88 16.44
N GLY A 17 7.22 22.70 16.28
CA GLY A 17 6.54 22.84 14.98
C GLY A 17 6.60 21.62 14.07
N ILE A 18 7.24 20.52 14.51
CA ILE A 18 7.24 19.25 13.80
C ILE A 18 6.39 18.23 14.55
N GLN A 19 5.56 17.51 13.84
CA GLN A 19 4.76 16.42 14.38
C GLN A 19 5.10 15.12 13.64
N GLY A 20 5.48 14.08 14.38
CA GLY A 20 5.82 12.76 13.84
C GLY A 20 4.62 11.81 13.95
N PHE A 21 4.20 11.25 12.83
CA PHE A 21 3.15 10.24 12.77
C PHE A 21 3.71 8.89 12.34
N ILE A 22 3.07 7.81 12.79
CA ILE A 22 3.30 6.45 12.29
C ILE A 22 2.08 6.04 11.50
N SER A 23 2.28 5.73 10.22
CA SER A 23 1.25 5.14 9.37
C SER A 23 1.31 3.62 9.44
N VAL A 24 0.19 2.99 9.71
CA VAL A 24 0.00 1.54 9.62
C VAL A 24 -0.71 1.25 8.31
N ASN A 25 0.07 0.81 7.34
CA ASN A 25 -0.42 0.61 5.98
C ASN A 25 -1.06 -0.77 5.79
N LYS A 26 -2.03 -0.84 4.89
CA LYS A 26 -2.58 -2.10 4.38
C LYS A 26 -1.47 -2.95 3.74
N ALA A 27 -1.64 -4.26 3.77
CA ALA A 27 -0.76 -5.17 3.06
C ALA A 27 -0.80 -4.89 1.54
N LEU A 28 0.37 -4.59 0.98
CA LEU A 28 0.58 -4.27 -0.43
C LEU A 28 1.69 -5.12 -1.02
N VAL A 29 1.66 -5.26 -2.34
CA VAL A 29 2.76 -5.84 -3.09
C VAL A 29 3.94 -4.88 -3.06
N THR A 30 5.06 -5.34 -2.51
CA THR A 30 6.33 -4.63 -2.47
C THR A 30 7.48 -5.63 -2.66
N GLN A 31 8.67 -5.15 -2.98
CA GLN A 31 9.86 -6.02 -3.04
C GLN A 31 10.07 -6.78 -1.72
N SER A 32 9.89 -6.08 -0.59
CA SER A 32 10.04 -6.69 0.74
C SER A 32 8.97 -7.74 1.02
N SER A 33 7.70 -7.45 0.73
CA SER A 33 6.60 -8.39 0.95
C SER A 33 6.72 -9.64 0.07
N ALA A 34 7.22 -9.50 -1.16
CA ALA A 34 7.45 -10.62 -2.07
C ALA A 34 8.52 -11.60 -1.57
N ALA A 35 9.49 -11.11 -0.78
CA ALA A 35 10.58 -11.93 -0.23
C ALA A 35 10.21 -12.63 1.08
N ILE A 36 9.11 -12.26 1.74
CA ILE A 36 8.69 -12.87 3.01
C ILE A 36 7.83 -14.10 2.73
N PRO A 37 8.22 -15.30 3.20
CA PRO A 37 7.42 -16.50 3.01
C PRO A 37 5.96 -16.29 3.44
N VAL A 38 5.04 -16.85 2.66
CA VAL A 38 3.59 -16.83 2.94
C VAL A 38 2.90 -15.47 2.69
N VAL A 39 3.59 -14.35 2.82
CA VAL A 39 2.99 -13.01 2.61
C VAL A 39 2.43 -12.82 1.20
N PRO A 40 3.07 -13.26 0.10
CA PRO A 40 2.48 -13.19 -1.24
C PRO A 40 1.13 -13.91 -1.36
N LEU A 41 1.00 -15.06 -0.71
CA LEU A 41 -0.26 -15.81 -0.70
C LEU A 41 -1.35 -15.05 0.06
N TYR A 42 -1.04 -14.53 1.25
CA TYR A 42 -1.96 -13.69 2.01
C TYR A 42 -2.43 -12.47 1.20
N ILE A 43 -1.52 -11.76 0.57
CA ILE A 43 -1.85 -10.59 -0.27
C ILE A 43 -2.75 -10.99 -1.45
N SER A 44 -2.48 -12.11 -2.10
CA SER A 44 -3.31 -12.57 -3.23
C SER A 44 -4.74 -12.94 -2.80
N LEU A 45 -4.92 -13.53 -1.62
CA LEU A 45 -6.25 -13.79 -1.04
C LEU A 45 -6.95 -12.48 -0.64
N LEU A 46 -6.23 -11.59 0.02
CA LEU A 46 -6.73 -10.28 0.43
C LEU A 46 -7.19 -9.46 -0.79
N TYR A 47 -6.41 -9.46 -1.87
CA TYR A 47 -6.75 -8.75 -3.12
C TYR A 47 -8.07 -9.26 -3.70
N ARG A 48 -8.24 -10.57 -3.76
CA ARG A 48 -9.51 -11.17 -4.21
C ARG A 48 -10.69 -10.66 -3.40
N VAL A 49 -10.60 -10.76 -2.07
CA VAL A 49 -11.69 -10.36 -1.18
C VAL A 49 -11.97 -8.87 -1.27
N MET A 50 -10.92 -8.05 -1.22
CA MET A 50 -11.09 -6.59 -1.25
C MET A 50 -11.59 -6.09 -2.61
N LYS A 51 -11.16 -6.68 -3.73
CA LYS A 51 -11.70 -6.36 -5.06
C LYS A 51 -13.17 -6.70 -5.17
N GLN A 52 -13.60 -7.86 -4.67
CA GLN A 52 -15.01 -8.26 -4.65
C GLN A 52 -15.89 -7.32 -3.81
N LYS A 53 -15.33 -6.75 -2.74
CA LYS A 53 -16.02 -5.81 -1.85
C LYS A 53 -15.89 -4.34 -2.29
N GLY A 54 -15.16 -4.03 -3.37
CA GLY A 54 -14.90 -2.66 -3.81
C GLY A 54 -14.05 -1.85 -2.83
N LEU A 55 -13.19 -2.53 -2.06
CA LEU A 55 -12.31 -1.93 -1.04
C LEU A 55 -10.83 -1.99 -1.42
N HIS A 56 -10.53 -2.47 -2.63
CA HIS A 56 -9.14 -2.64 -3.05
C HIS A 56 -8.48 -1.28 -3.30
N GLU A 57 -7.29 -1.13 -2.73
CA GLU A 57 -6.40 0.02 -2.95
C GLU A 57 -5.02 -0.50 -3.34
N GLY A 58 -4.42 0.07 -4.36
CA GLY A 58 -3.00 -0.03 -4.64
C GLY A 58 -2.18 0.98 -3.83
N CYS A 59 -0.89 1.07 -4.15
CA CYS A 59 0.02 1.97 -3.44
C CYS A 59 -0.37 3.46 -3.62
N ILE A 60 -0.74 3.86 -4.82
CA ILE A 60 -1.07 5.26 -5.14
C ILE A 60 -2.36 5.67 -4.43
N GLU A 61 -3.41 4.87 -4.53
CA GLU A 61 -4.69 5.13 -3.89
C GLU A 61 -4.52 5.24 -2.36
N GLN A 62 -3.72 4.35 -1.77
CA GLN A 62 -3.44 4.39 -0.35
C GLN A 62 -2.68 5.65 0.06
N MET A 63 -1.71 6.11 -0.75
CA MET A 63 -1.01 7.37 -0.49
C MET A 63 -1.93 8.58 -0.66
N CYS A 64 -2.80 8.58 -1.66
CA CYS A 64 -3.82 9.63 -1.82
C CYS A 64 -4.73 9.70 -0.59
N ARG A 65 -5.17 8.57 -0.06
CA ARG A 65 -5.99 8.50 1.15
C ARG A 65 -5.21 8.95 2.40
N LEU A 66 -3.93 8.56 2.51
CA LEU A 66 -3.07 9.01 3.60
C LEU A 66 -2.98 10.54 3.66
N PHE A 67 -2.64 11.16 2.55
CA PHE A 67 -2.43 12.60 2.53
C PHE A 67 -3.75 13.37 2.47
N GLY A 68 -4.70 12.97 1.63
CA GLY A 68 -5.94 13.71 1.42
C GLY A 68 -6.93 13.61 2.59
N GLU A 69 -7.02 12.44 3.22
CA GLU A 69 -8.05 12.20 4.23
C GLU A 69 -7.49 12.09 5.65
N LYS A 70 -6.36 11.37 5.80
CA LYS A 70 -5.84 11.00 7.13
C LYS A 70 -4.91 12.03 7.75
N LEU A 71 -4.09 12.73 6.95
CA LEU A 71 -3.12 13.71 7.46
C LEU A 71 -3.56 15.17 7.27
N TYR A 72 -4.06 15.49 6.08
CA TYR A 72 -4.40 16.88 5.72
C TYR A 72 -5.90 17.07 5.44
N GLY A 73 -6.75 16.22 6.00
CA GLY A 73 -8.19 16.41 5.97
C GLY A 73 -8.61 17.66 6.75
N GLU A 74 -9.87 18.10 6.57
CA GLU A 74 -10.40 19.32 7.17
C GLU A 74 -10.25 19.42 8.70
N ASN A 75 -10.20 18.27 9.39
CA ASN A 75 -10.10 18.19 10.86
C ASN A 75 -8.67 17.87 11.34
N GLY A 76 -7.66 17.99 10.47
CA GLY A 76 -6.29 17.63 10.77
C GLY A 76 -6.04 16.12 10.75
N ALA A 77 -4.93 15.66 11.37
CA ALA A 77 -4.54 14.26 11.33
C ALA A 77 -5.50 13.35 12.12
N VAL A 78 -5.97 12.30 11.47
CA VAL A 78 -6.85 11.27 12.05
C VAL A 78 -6.02 10.10 12.55
N THR A 79 -6.00 9.89 13.87
CA THR A 79 -5.26 8.79 14.51
C THR A 79 -6.18 7.92 15.35
N ASP A 80 -5.74 6.69 15.62
CA ASP A 80 -6.35 5.83 16.62
C ASP A 80 -5.96 6.25 18.06
N GLU A 81 -6.42 5.50 19.06
CA GLU A 81 -6.16 5.76 20.49
C GLU A 81 -4.66 5.69 20.86
N GLU A 82 -3.85 4.97 20.06
CA GLU A 82 -2.40 4.87 20.25
C GLU A 82 -1.61 5.94 19.48
N GLY A 83 -2.30 6.78 18.69
CA GLY A 83 -1.70 7.84 17.88
C GLY A 83 -1.21 7.37 16.50
N PHE A 84 -1.65 6.21 16.02
CA PHE A 84 -1.30 5.72 14.69
C PHE A 84 -2.31 6.18 13.63
N VAL A 85 -1.82 6.53 12.46
CA VAL A 85 -2.65 6.75 11.27
C VAL A 85 -2.94 5.39 10.63
N ARG A 86 -4.20 4.94 10.69
CA ARG A 86 -4.63 3.62 10.22
C ARG A 86 -5.06 3.70 8.77
N LEU A 87 -4.30 3.05 7.88
CA LEU A 87 -4.66 2.81 6.49
C LEU A 87 -5.00 1.34 6.23
N ASP A 88 -4.72 0.48 7.18
CA ASP A 88 -5.14 -0.91 7.23
C ASP A 88 -6.59 -1.09 7.72
N ASP A 89 -7.31 0.00 7.99
CA ASP A 89 -8.67 0.00 8.51
C ASP A 89 -9.66 -0.80 7.64
N TRP A 90 -9.53 -0.72 6.32
CA TRP A 90 -10.35 -1.50 5.39
C TRP A 90 -9.94 -2.98 5.33
N GLU A 91 -8.64 -3.27 5.37
CA GLU A 91 -8.12 -4.63 5.47
C GLU A 91 -8.58 -5.31 6.77
N MET A 92 -8.53 -4.59 7.88
CA MET A 92 -8.84 -5.11 9.21
C MET A 92 -10.34 -5.17 9.54
N ARG A 93 -11.21 -4.88 8.57
CA ARG A 93 -12.65 -5.09 8.74
C ARG A 93 -12.94 -6.56 9.03
N ALA A 94 -13.84 -6.80 9.96
CA ALA A 94 -14.19 -8.15 10.38
C ALA A 94 -14.69 -9.03 9.21
N ASP A 95 -15.50 -8.45 8.31
CA ASP A 95 -16.02 -9.16 7.15
C ASP A 95 -14.95 -9.49 6.10
N VAL A 96 -13.91 -8.66 5.98
CA VAL A 96 -12.75 -8.93 5.12
C VAL A 96 -11.90 -10.04 5.71
N GLN A 97 -11.52 -9.91 6.99
CA GLN A 97 -10.64 -10.88 7.64
C GLN A 97 -11.29 -12.27 7.79
N GLN A 98 -12.58 -12.34 8.05
CA GLN A 98 -13.31 -13.62 8.13
C GLN A 98 -13.30 -14.34 6.77
N GLU A 99 -13.50 -13.62 5.67
CA GLU A 99 -13.50 -14.21 4.35
C GLU A 99 -12.10 -14.64 3.90
N VAL A 100 -11.07 -13.81 4.18
CA VAL A 100 -9.67 -14.19 3.94
C VAL A 100 -9.30 -15.43 4.75
N ALA A 101 -9.68 -15.52 6.02
CA ALA A 101 -9.42 -16.68 6.87
C ALA A 101 -10.13 -17.94 6.33
N ALA A 102 -11.36 -17.83 5.88
CA ALA A 102 -12.10 -18.95 5.30
C ALA A 102 -11.45 -19.47 3.99
N LEU A 103 -10.93 -18.56 3.15
CA LEU A 103 -10.18 -18.94 1.95
C LEU A 103 -8.83 -19.56 2.31
N TRP A 104 -8.17 -19.06 3.34
CA TRP A 104 -6.90 -19.56 3.82
C TRP A 104 -6.96 -21.04 4.26
N GLU A 105 -8.05 -21.45 4.89
CA GLU A 105 -8.27 -22.84 5.32
C GLU A 105 -8.54 -23.79 4.14
N GLN A 106 -8.95 -23.26 2.99
CA GLN A 106 -9.35 -24.05 1.81
C GLN A 106 -8.26 -24.11 0.73
N ILE A 107 -7.25 -23.22 0.81
CA ILE A 107 -6.29 -23.06 -0.28
C ILE A 107 -5.24 -24.16 -0.27
N ASP A 108 -4.96 -24.68 -1.47
CA ASP A 108 -3.89 -25.64 -1.74
C ASP A 108 -3.23 -25.35 -3.10
N SER A 109 -2.27 -26.18 -3.49
CA SER A 109 -1.52 -26.03 -4.75
C SER A 109 -2.38 -26.19 -6.00
N ASP A 110 -3.48 -26.92 -5.90
CA ASP A 110 -4.33 -27.25 -7.07
C ASP A 110 -5.36 -26.14 -7.31
N ASN A 111 -5.80 -25.45 -6.25
CA ASN A 111 -6.88 -24.45 -6.31
C ASN A 111 -6.42 -23.00 -6.15
N VAL A 112 -5.15 -22.74 -5.86
CA VAL A 112 -4.62 -21.40 -5.57
C VAL A 112 -4.99 -20.36 -6.65
N LYS A 113 -4.91 -20.71 -7.92
CA LYS A 113 -5.27 -19.81 -9.03
C LYS A 113 -6.76 -19.46 -9.09
N HIS A 114 -7.60 -20.26 -8.45
CA HIS A 114 -9.04 -20.04 -8.40
C HIS A 114 -9.49 -19.30 -7.13
N LEU A 115 -8.78 -19.50 -6.01
CA LEU A 115 -9.12 -18.92 -4.72
C LEU A 115 -8.35 -17.65 -4.38
N ALA A 116 -7.25 -17.36 -5.07
CA ALA A 116 -6.43 -16.18 -4.86
C ALA A 116 -6.32 -15.35 -6.15
N ASP A 117 -6.08 -14.06 -6.03
CA ASP A 117 -5.81 -13.16 -7.17
C ASP A 117 -4.31 -13.12 -7.46
N VAL A 118 -3.80 -14.26 -7.94
CA VAL A 118 -2.38 -14.43 -8.24
C VAL A 118 -1.95 -13.55 -9.41
N ASP A 119 -2.80 -13.39 -10.42
CA ASP A 119 -2.49 -12.57 -11.59
C ASP A 119 -2.43 -11.08 -11.23
N GLY A 120 -3.36 -10.60 -10.40
CA GLY A 120 -3.32 -9.23 -9.89
C GLY A 120 -2.10 -8.97 -9.01
N TYR A 121 -1.67 -9.94 -8.20
CA TYR A 121 -0.44 -9.84 -7.42
C TYR A 121 0.79 -9.64 -8.33
N TRP A 122 0.94 -10.47 -9.37
CA TRP A 122 2.06 -10.36 -10.31
C TRP A 122 1.99 -9.10 -11.16
N GLN A 123 0.79 -8.66 -11.55
CA GLN A 123 0.62 -7.40 -12.26
C GLN A 123 1.15 -6.22 -11.42
N ASP A 124 0.74 -6.10 -10.17
CA ASP A 124 1.23 -5.07 -9.26
C ASP A 124 2.75 -5.16 -9.05
N PHE A 125 3.27 -6.40 -8.92
CA PHE A 125 4.70 -6.62 -8.77
C PHE A 125 5.51 -6.10 -9.97
N TYR A 126 5.09 -6.40 -11.19
CA TYR A 126 5.76 -5.93 -12.39
C TYR A 126 5.59 -4.42 -12.61
N GLN A 127 4.45 -3.86 -12.28
CA GLN A 127 4.18 -2.43 -12.40
C GLN A 127 5.07 -1.59 -11.47
N MET A 128 5.52 -2.11 -10.33
CA MET A 128 6.51 -1.42 -9.49
C MET A 128 7.83 -1.14 -10.23
N PHE A 129 8.15 -1.92 -11.23
CA PHE A 129 9.35 -1.77 -12.05
C PHE A 129 9.06 -1.10 -13.40
N GLY A 130 7.85 -0.63 -13.59
CA GLY A 130 7.44 0.03 -14.82
C GLY A 130 7.04 -0.93 -15.95
N PHE A 131 6.84 -2.23 -15.67
CA PHE A 131 6.37 -3.20 -16.66
C PHE A 131 4.85 -3.36 -16.63
N HIS A 132 4.27 -3.82 -17.71
CA HIS A 132 2.83 -4.10 -17.88
C HIS A 132 1.92 -2.88 -17.62
N LEU A 133 2.42 -1.68 -17.90
CA LEU A 133 1.62 -0.46 -17.83
C LEU A 133 0.71 -0.35 -19.06
N ALA A 134 -0.55 -0.01 -18.84
CA ALA A 134 -1.49 0.17 -19.93
C ALA A 134 -1.09 1.35 -20.82
N GLY A 135 -1.14 1.16 -22.14
CA GLY A 135 -0.81 2.21 -23.14
C GLY A 135 0.68 2.44 -23.35
N VAL A 136 1.56 1.61 -22.76
CA VAL A 136 3.00 1.66 -23.01
C VAL A 136 3.38 0.55 -23.99
N ASP A 137 4.01 0.94 -25.10
CA ASP A 137 4.63 0.01 -26.06
C ASP A 137 6.11 -0.17 -25.68
N TYR A 138 6.45 -1.33 -25.12
CA TYR A 138 7.80 -1.64 -24.64
C TYR A 138 8.78 -2.03 -25.76
N GLU A 139 8.29 -2.23 -26.98
CA GLU A 139 9.11 -2.53 -28.17
C GLU A 139 9.43 -1.26 -28.98
N GLN A 140 8.85 -0.13 -28.61
CA GLN A 140 9.08 1.14 -29.29
C GLN A 140 10.43 1.74 -28.88
N ASP A 141 11.24 2.11 -29.89
CA ASP A 141 12.42 2.96 -29.64
C ASP A 141 11.97 4.35 -29.18
N VAL A 142 12.51 4.80 -28.05
CA VAL A 142 12.19 6.11 -27.48
C VAL A 142 13.47 6.91 -27.24
N ASP A 143 13.36 8.24 -27.36
CA ASP A 143 14.43 9.13 -26.91
C ASP A 143 14.53 9.05 -25.36
N ILE A 144 15.71 8.68 -24.88
CA ILE A 144 15.98 8.56 -23.44
C ILE A 144 16.25 9.92 -22.78
N VAL A 145 16.45 10.97 -23.60
CA VAL A 145 16.66 12.32 -23.07
C VAL A 145 15.32 13.02 -22.95
N VAL A 146 14.78 13.03 -21.74
CA VAL A 146 13.51 13.68 -21.41
C VAL A 146 13.77 14.85 -20.48
N ASP A 147 13.31 16.03 -20.86
CA ASP A 147 13.28 17.18 -19.94
C ASP A 147 12.31 16.91 -18.79
N ILE A 148 12.79 17.00 -17.54
CA ILE A 148 11.98 16.83 -16.34
C ILE A 148 11.59 18.23 -15.84
N PRO A 149 10.38 18.71 -16.13
CA PRO A 149 9.97 20.09 -15.78
C PRO A 149 10.02 20.40 -14.30
N SER A 150 9.90 19.36 -13.45
CA SER A 150 9.93 19.50 -11.99
C SER A 150 11.31 19.81 -11.41
N LEU A 151 12.38 19.71 -12.21
CA LEU A 151 13.73 20.06 -11.77
C LEU A 151 14.07 21.55 -11.99
N VAL A 152 13.20 22.31 -12.64
CA VAL A 152 13.33 23.76 -12.69
C VAL A 152 12.90 24.33 -11.35
N CYS A 153 13.86 24.48 -10.43
CA CYS A 153 13.61 25.28 -9.21
C CYS A 153 13.17 26.68 -9.64
N PRO A 154 12.02 27.19 -9.14
CA PRO A 154 11.68 28.59 -9.34
C PRO A 154 12.84 29.44 -8.79
N GLN A 155 13.46 30.22 -9.65
CA GLN A 155 14.44 31.20 -9.19
C GLN A 155 13.72 32.17 -8.25
N GLN A 156 14.22 32.27 -7.03
CA GLN A 156 13.78 33.24 -6.02
C GLN A 156 14.05 34.66 -6.46
#